data_7d99e2f5ac438a42f8ea5d95b7e2e31f
#
_entry.id   7d99e2f5ac438a42f8ea5d95b7e2e31f
#
_cell.length_a   1.000
_cell.length_b   1.000
_cell.length_c   1.000
_cell.angle_alpha   90.00
_cell.angle_beta   90.00
_cell.angle_gamma   90.00
#
_symmetry.space_group_name_H-M   'P 1'
#
loop_
_entity.id
_entity.type
_entity.pdbx_description
1 polymer ?
#
loop_
_entity_poly.entity_id
_entity_poly.type
_entity_poly.pdbx_seq_one_letter_code
_entity_poly.pdbx_strand_id
1 'polypeptide(L)'
;NRPNQGFYDTEIRRAIRSNSFIKGTFKLNQNWDIIPSAQYSAQSVYRELIIGASGKYYLDHPKKTYAALYGGLWYRNRDAAYISFGYDFSDLFVGISYDINFSKLVPASNARGGIEFAVRYIIKKFKPKRILHRVCPDYI
;
A
#
# COMPACT_ATOMS: atom_id res chain seq x y z
N ASN A 1 -13.77 19.70 17.79
CA ASN A 1 -15.14 19.71 17.22
C ASN A 1 -15.26 18.60 16.20
N ARG A 2 -16.11 17.63 16.48
CA ARG A 2 -16.40 16.54 15.55
C ARG A 2 -17.68 16.87 14.82
N PRO A 3 -17.77 16.71 13.49
CA PRO A 3 -18.98 17.05 12.75
C PRO A 3 -20.15 16.18 13.24
N ASN A 4 -21.27 16.83 13.48
CA ASN A 4 -22.55 16.19 13.72
C ASN A 4 -23.06 15.64 12.39
N GLN A 5 -23.43 14.36 12.34
CA GLN A 5 -23.99 13.71 11.14
C GLN A 5 -25.39 13.13 11.39
N GLY A 6 -26.11 13.65 12.37
CA GLY A 6 -27.52 13.32 12.62
C GLY A 6 -28.41 13.90 11.54
N PHE A 7 -29.25 13.06 10.91
CA PHE A 7 -30.23 13.47 9.88
C PHE A 7 -31.47 14.16 10.50
N TYR A 8 -31.71 14.03 11.78
CA TYR A 8 -32.84 14.59 12.50
C TYR A 8 -32.36 15.09 13.86
N ASP A 9 -31.81 16.26 13.95
CA ASP A 9 -31.47 17.02 15.18
C ASP A 9 -30.88 16.20 16.37
N THR A 10 -30.46 14.96 16.11
CA THR A 10 -29.80 14.09 17.07
C THR A 10 -28.31 14.27 16.98
N GLU A 11 -27.67 14.68 18.07
CA GLU A 11 -26.21 14.75 18.15
C GLU A 11 -25.57 13.35 18.10
N ILE A 12 -25.28 12.85 16.91
CA ILE A 12 -24.53 11.60 16.73
C ILE A 12 -23.04 11.94 16.70
N ARG A 13 -22.34 11.64 17.78
CA ARG A 13 -20.88 11.77 17.86
C ARG A 13 -20.21 10.48 17.42
N ARG A 14 -19.43 10.54 16.35
CA ARG A 14 -18.62 9.39 15.92
C ARG A 14 -17.49 9.13 16.92
N ALA A 15 -17.30 7.87 17.29
CA ALA A 15 -16.14 7.46 18.07
C ALA A 15 -14.83 7.74 17.31
N ILE A 16 -13.77 7.99 18.07
CA ILE A 16 -12.43 8.17 17.49
C ILE A 16 -12.01 6.86 16.82
N ARG A 17 -11.53 6.96 15.59
CA ARG A 17 -10.87 5.86 14.89
C ARG A 17 -9.35 6.01 15.05
N SER A 18 -8.72 4.98 15.59
CA SER A 18 -7.26 4.85 15.62
C SER A 18 -6.83 3.83 14.58
N ASN A 19 -5.77 4.16 13.83
CA ASN A 19 -5.15 3.26 12.87
C ASN A 19 -3.66 3.19 13.16
N SER A 20 -3.14 1.97 13.23
CA SER A 20 -1.72 1.68 13.34
C SER A 20 -1.30 0.81 12.16
N PHE A 21 -0.16 1.13 11.57
CA PHE A 21 0.37 0.41 10.42
C PHE A 21 1.85 0.16 10.61
N ILE A 22 2.28 -1.07 10.34
CA ILE A 22 3.69 -1.45 10.31
C ILE A 22 3.98 -2.19 9.00
N LYS A 23 5.13 -1.88 8.39
CA LYS A 23 5.62 -2.52 7.17
C LYS A 23 7.13 -2.66 7.25
N GLY A 24 7.65 -3.82 6.91
CA GLY A 24 9.07 -4.08 6.79
C GLY A 24 9.44 -4.50 5.38
N THR A 25 10.71 -4.33 5.00
CA THR A 25 11.27 -4.87 3.76
C THR A 25 12.50 -5.67 4.10
N PHE A 26 12.48 -6.96 3.79
CA PHE A 26 13.58 -7.89 4.01
C PHE A 26 14.13 -8.37 2.68
N LYS A 27 15.38 -8.07 2.41
CA LYS A 27 16.08 -8.56 1.23
C LYS A 27 16.48 -10.01 1.44
N LEU A 28 15.95 -10.92 0.63
CA LEU A 28 16.33 -12.35 0.66
C LEU A 28 17.57 -12.60 -0.18
N ASN A 29 17.62 -12.01 -1.37
CA ASN A 29 18.76 -12.08 -2.27
C ASN A 29 18.77 -10.86 -3.21
N GLN A 30 19.60 -10.90 -4.28
CA GLN A 30 19.71 -9.78 -5.23
C GLN A 30 18.41 -9.51 -6.02
N ASN A 31 17.56 -10.51 -6.18
CA ASN A 31 16.37 -10.47 -7.03
C ASN A 31 15.05 -10.50 -6.25
N TRP A 32 15.08 -10.86 -4.94
CA TRP A 32 13.89 -11.06 -4.15
C TRP A 32 13.90 -10.28 -2.86
N ASP A 33 12.80 -9.56 -2.61
CA ASP A 33 12.46 -8.97 -1.31
C ASP A 33 11.15 -9.56 -0.79
N ILE A 34 11.02 -9.72 0.52
CA ILE A 34 9.77 -9.99 1.21
C ILE A 34 9.37 -8.73 1.99
N ILE A 35 8.09 -8.38 1.89
CA ILE A 35 7.53 -7.17 2.46
C ILE A 35 6.33 -7.53 3.34
N PRO A 36 6.55 -7.98 4.58
CA PRO A 36 5.47 -8.18 5.54
C PRO A 36 4.86 -6.85 5.96
N SER A 37 3.56 -6.86 6.23
CA SER A 37 2.82 -5.71 6.73
C SER A 37 1.70 -6.13 7.66
N ALA A 38 1.38 -5.27 8.62
CA ALA A 38 0.25 -5.42 9.51
C ALA A 38 -0.42 -4.06 9.71
N GLN A 39 -1.74 -4.07 9.75
CA GLN A 39 -2.56 -2.90 10.03
C GLN A 39 -3.58 -3.25 11.10
N TYR A 40 -3.70 -2.40 12.09
CA TYR A 40 -4.73 -2.50 13.11
C TYR A 40 -5.56 -1.22 13.14
N SER A 41 -6.88 -1.38 13.06
CA SER A 41 -7.84 -0.29 13.13
C SER A 41 -8.83 -0.56 14.26
N ALA A 42 -9.11 0.47 15.06
CA ALA A 42 -10.10 0.40 16.13
C ALA A 42 -11.00 1.63 16.11
N GLN A 43 -12.33 1.41 16.18
CA GLN A 43 -13.33 2.47 16.29
C GLN A 43 -14.50 1.99 17.12
N SER A 44 -14.65 2.52 18.32
CA SER A 44 -15.67 2.04 19.28
C SER A 44 -15.54 0.55 19.55
N VAL A 45 -16.55 -0.24 19.24
CA VAL A 45 -16.58 -1.70 19.39
C VAL A 45 -15.96 -2.45 18.20
N TYR A 46 -15.74 -1.77 17.08
CA TYR A 46 -15.19 -2.37 15.87
C TYR A 46 -13.65 -2.42 15.94
N ARG A 47 -13.11 -3.60 15.72
CA ARG A 47 -11.67 -3.85 15.66
C ARG A 47 -11.37 -4.67 14.42
N GLU A 48 -10.40 -4.22 13.65
CA GLU A 48 -9.96 -4.86 12.42
C GLU A 48 -8.46 -5.05 12.47
N LEU A 49 -8.01 -6.26 12.17
CA LEU A 49 -6.60 -6.59 12.00
C LEU A 49 -6.41 -7.17 10.60
N ILE A 50 -5.52 -6.55 9.83
CA ILE A 50 -5.10 -7.02 8.53
C ILE A 50 -3.61 -7.36 8.64
N ILE A 51 -3.25 -8.59 8.29
CA ILE A 51 -1.86 -9.05 8.24
C ILE A 51 -1.59 -9.69 6.89
N GLY A 52 -0.38 -9.55 6.40
CA GLY A 52 0.01 -10.17 5.15
C GLY A 52 1.43 -9.87 4.76
N ALA A 53 1.79 -10.37 3.60
CA ALA A 53 3.10 -10.10 3.01
C ALA A 53 3.00 -10.06 1.49
N SER A 54 3.90 -9.31 0.88
CA SER A 54 4.15 -9.35 -0.56
C SER A 54 5.58 -9.74 -0.85
N GLY A 55 5.77 -10.57 -1.87
CA GLY A 55 7.05 -10.80 -2.53
C GLY A 55 7.25 -9.76 -3.62
N LYS A 56 8.46 -9.29 -3.76
CA LYS A 56 8.89 -8.41 -4.84
C LYS A 56 10.03 -9.08 -5.57
N TYR A 57 9.86 -9.26 -6.87
CA TYR A 57 10.86 -9.85 -7.76
C TYR A 57 11.38 -8.81 -8.75
N TYR A 58 12.67 -8.58 -8.75
CA TYR A 58 13.32 -7.66 -9.69
C TYR A 58 13.61 -8.39 -11.00
N LEU A 59 13.00 -7.90 -12.09
CA LEU A 59 13.14 -8.49 -13.43
C LEU A 59 14.44 -8.10 -14.11
N ASP A 60 14.94 -6.92 -13.78
CA ASP A 60 16.16 -6.41 -14.40
C ASP A 60 17.02 -5.69 -13.35
N HIS A 61 18.34 -5.85 -13.44
CA HIS A 61 19.32 -5.15 -12.63
C HIS A 61 20.04 -4.09 -13.48
N PRO A 62 19.34 -3.15 -14.07
CA PRO A 62 20.03 -2.26 -14.94
C PRO A 62 20.27 -0.93 -14.31
N LYS A 63 21.36 -0.40 -14.68
CA LYS A 63 21.68 1.00 -14.45
C LYS A 63 20.72 1.98 -15.17
N LYS A 64 19.74 1.49 -15.95
CA LYS A 64 18.89 2.36 -16.79
C LYS A 64 17.37 2.20 -16.61
N THR A 65 16.86 1.02 -16.34
CA THR A 65 15.39 0.84 -16.27
C THR A 65 15.03 -0.10 -15.14
N TYR A 66 14.19 0.35 -14.23
CA TYR A 66 13.73 -0.42 -13.09
C TYR A 66 12.43 -1.14 -13.45
N ALA A 67 12.41 -2.46 -13.26
CA ALA A 67 11.22 -3.28 -13.44
C ALA A 67 11.11 -4.32 -12.31
N ALA A 68 9.93 -4.45 -11.71
CA ALA A 68 9.69 -5.41 -10.66
C ALA A 68 8.26 -5.96 -10.68
N LEU A 69 8.10 -7.23 -10.35
CA LEU A 69 6.82 -7.87 -10.12
C LEU A 69 6.54 -7.94 -8.61
N TYR A 70 5.28 -7.78 -8.25
CA TYR A 70 4.77 -7.95 -6.89
C TYR A 70 3.71 -9.03 -6.87
N GLY A 71 3.75 -9.88 -5.86
CA GLY A 71 2.68 -10.81 -5.53
C GLY A 71 2.47 -10.78 -4.04
N GLY A 72 1.23 -10.66 -3.56
CA GLY A 72 0.96 -10.53 -2.15
C GLY A 72 -0.32 -11.23 -1.72
N LEU A 73 -0.33 -11.63 -0.45
CA LEU A 73 -1.47 -12.25 0.20
C LEU A 73 -1.69 -11.59 1.55
N TRP A 74 -2.95 -11.20 1.84
CA TRP A 74 -3.35 -10.58 3.08
C TRP A 74 -4.58 -11.27 3.65
N TYR A 75 -4.65 -11.30 4.95
CA TYR A 75 -5.76 -11.81 5.70
C TYR A 75 -6.34 -10.73 6.60
N ARG A 76 -7.63 -10.50 6.47
CA ARG A 76 -8.42 -9.63 7.35
C ARG A 76 -9.12 -10.52 8.37
N ASN A 77 -8.83 -10.29 9.64
CA ASN A 77 -9.32 -11.14 10.72
C ASN A 77 -10.84 -11.29 10.69
N ARG A 78 -11.32 -12.54 10.55
CA ARG A 78 -12.72 -12.97 10.57
C ARG A 78 -13.59 -12.44 9.42
N ASP A 79 -13.03 -11.87 8.40
CA ASP A 79 -13.81 -11.20 7.36
C ASP A 79 -13.44 -11.65 5.95
N ALA A 80 -12.20 -11.46 5.55
CA ALA A 80 -11.77 -11.70 4.18
C ALA A 80 -10.29 -12.06 4.07
N ALA A 81 -9.91 -12.60 2.91
CA ALA A 81 -8.53 -12.62 2.46
C ALA A 81 -8.46 -12.00 1.08
N TYR A 82 -7.35 -11.35 0.74
CA TYR A 82 -7.15 -10.85 -0.60
C TYR A 82 -5.76 -11.18 -1.13
N ILE A 83 -5.73 -11.44 -2.42
CA ILE A 83 -4.53 -11.66 -3.20
C ILE A 83 -4.31 -10.45 -4.12
N SER A 84 -3.08 -10.02 -4.28
CA SER A 84 -2.75 -8.94 -5.20
C SER A 84 -1.55 -9.28 -6.06
N PHE A 85 -1.55 -8.74 -7.26
CA PHE A 85 -0.43 -8.76 -8.19
C PHE A 85 -0.16 -7.35 -8.67
N GLY A 86 1.09 -7.03 -8.91
CA GLY A 86 1.48 -5.71 -9.37
C GLY A 86 2.74 -5.77 -10.25
N TYR A 87 2.83 -4.81 -11.13
CA TYR A 87 3.98 -4.58 -11.98
C TYR A 87 4.45 -3.14 -11.85
N ASP A 88 5.70 -2.97 -11.51
CA ASP A 88 6.35 -1.67 -11.34
C ASP A 88 7.36 -1.50 -12.47
N PHE A 89 7.19 -0.47 -13.27
CA PHE A 89 8.08 -0.16 -14.39
C PHE A 89 8.45 1.31 -14.35
N SER A 90 9.69 1.59 -14.00
CA SER A 90 10.21 2.95 -13.86
C SER A 90 9.38 3.80 -12.89
N ASP A 91 8.52 4.66 -13.39
CA ASP A 91 7.68 5.57 -12.63
C ASP A 91 6.20 5.17 -12.62
N LEU A 92 5.85 4.07 -13.31
CA LEU A 92 4.49 3.54 -13.44
C LEU A 92 4.36 2.24 -12.66
N PHE A 93 3.38 2.18 -11.77
CA PHE A 93 2.92 0.95 -11.12
C PHE A 93 1.49 0.64 -11.54
N VAL A 94 1.24 -0.61 -11.91
CA VAL A 94 -0.10 -1.15 -12.18
C VAL A 94 -0.32 -2.36 -11.30
N GLY A 95 -1.46 -2.44 -10.65
CA GLY A 95 -1.82 -3.54 -9.77
C GLY A 95 -3.26 -3.99 -9.94
N ILE A 96 -3.50 -5.24 -9.61
CA ILE A 96 -4.81 -5.86 -9.51
C ILE A 96 -4.90 -6.62 -8.20
N SER A 97 -6.03 -6.56 -7.54
CA SER A 97 -6.32 -7.37 -6.36
C SER A 97 -7.69 -8.02 -6.47
N TYR A 98 -7.85 -9.13 -5.77
CA TYR A 98 -9.10 -9.86 -5.66
C TYR A 98 -9.36 -10.23 -4.21
N ASP A 99 -10.52 -9.81 -3.70
CA ASP A 99 -10.99 -10.10 -2.34
C ASP A 99 -11.83 -11.38 -2.34
N ILE A 100 -11.63 -12.23 -1.32
CA ILE A 100 -12.43 -13.40 -1.03
C ILE A 100 -13.04 -13.21 0.35
N ASN A 101 -14.36 -13.10 0.44
CA ASN A 101 -15.08 -12.91 1.70
C ASN A 101 -15.40 -14.24 2.36
N PHE A 102 -15.01 -14.38 3.64
CA PHE A 102 -15.34 -15.55 4.48
C PHE A 102 -16.29 -15.19 5.64
N SER A 103 -16.76 -13.94 5.66
CA SER A 103 -17.60 -13.43 6.75
C SER A 103 -18.98 -14.07 6.77
N LYS A 104 -19.73 -13.84 7.84
CA LYS A 104 -21.13 -14.28 7.95
C LYS A 104 -22.05 -13.70 6.86
N LEU A 105 -21.55 -12.80 6.03
CA LEU A 105 -22.23 -12.25 4.85
C LEU A 105 -22.09 -13.13 3.59
N VAL A 106 -21.38 -14.27 3.67
CA VAL A 106 -21.26 -15.25 2.58
C VAL A 106 -22.61 -15.64 1.96
N PRO A 107 -23.70 -15.87 2.73
CA PRO A 107 -24.99 -16.19 2.13
C PRO A 107 -25.56 -15.09 1.22
N ALA A 108 -25.21 -13.84 1.47
CA ALA A 108 -25.67 -12.70 0.68
C ALA A 108 -24.75 -12.40 -0.52
N SER A 109 -23.47 -12.74 -0.45
CA SER A 109 -22.47 -12.42 -1.47
C SER A 109 -22.00 -13.63 -2.29
N ASN A 110 -22.46 -14.87 -1.96
CA ASN A 110 -21.97 -16.14 -2.53
C ASN A 110 -20.42 -16.25 -2.50
N ALA A 111 -19.79 -15.77 -1.44
CA ALA A 111 -18.33 -15.67 -1.30
C ALA A 111 -17.63 -14.86 -2.42
N ARG A 112 -18.37 -14.17 -3.28
CA ARG A 112 -17.80 -13.36 -4.34
C ARG A 112 -17.21 -12.09 -3.76
N GLY A 113 -15.93 -11.91 -3.95
CA GLY A 113 -15.21 -10.67 -3.64
C GLY A 113 -15.25 -9.71 -4.81
N GLY A 114 -14.59 -8.59 -4.64
CA GLY A 114 -14.41 -7.58 -5.66
C GLY A 114 -13.05 -7.69 -6.35
N ILE A 115 -13.01 -7.36 -7.63
CA ILE A 115 -11.75 -7.09 -8.34
C ILE A 115 -11.47 -5.61 -8.20
N GLU A 116 -10.24 -5.26 -7.81
CA GLU A 116 -9.78 -3.88 -7.70
C GLU A 116 -8.58 -3.65 -8.60
N PHE A 117 -8.50 -2.47 -9.21
CA PHE A 117 -7.38 -2.03 -10.02
C PHE A 117 -6.71 -0.83 -9.38
N ALA A 118 -5.38 -0.81 -9.39
CA ALA A 118 -4.58 0.29 -8.89
C ALA A 118 -3.59 0.74 -9.95
N VAL A 119 -3.52 2.06 -10.17
CA VAL A 119 -2.50 2.67 -11.03
C VAL A 119 -1.86 3.81 -10.26
N ARG A 120 -0.54 3.83 -10.24
CA ARG A 120 0.25 4.90 -9.63
C ARG A 120 1.31 5.36 -10.61
N TYR A 121 1.34 6.64 -10.90
CA TYR A 121 2.37 7.28 -11.70
C TYR A 121 3.11 8.35 -10.90
N ILE A 122 4.44 8.31 -10.90
CA ILE A 122 5.28 9.25 -10.15
C ILE A 122 5.86 10.27 -11.12
N ILE A 123 5.35 11.50 -11.03
CA ILE A 123 5.88 12.62 -11.83
C ILE A 123 7.12 13.19 -11.11
N LYS A 124 8.30 12.99 -11.70
CA LYS A 124 9.54 13.56 -11.20
C LYS A 124 9.76 14.95 -11.81
N LYS A 125 9.73 15.98 -10.97
CA LYS A 125 10.15 17.32 -11.43
C LYS A 125 11.65 17.30 -11.71
N PHE A 126 12.04 17.80 -12.89
CA PHE A 126 13.43 17.96 -13.26
C PHE A 126 14.12 18.91 -12.26
N LYS A 127 15.08 18.41 -11.49
CA LYS A 127 15.95 19.25 -10.67
C LYS A 127 17.15 19.62 -11.52
N PRO A 128 17.38 20.90 -11.84
CA PRO A 128 18.60 21.30 -12.56
C PRO A 128 19.80 20.89 -11.73
N LYS A 129 20.81 20.32 -12.39
CA LYS A 129 22.08 19.99 -11.74
C LYS A 129 22.65 21.29 -11.18
N ARG A 130 22.93 21.35 -9.89
CA ARG A 130 23.73 22.45 -9.32
C ARG A 130 25.12 22.36 -9.91
N ILE A 131 25.48 23.33 -10.75
CA ILE A 131 26.83 23.47 -11.22
C ILE A 131 27.63 24.02 -10.04
N LEU A 132 28.43 23.15 -9.42
CA LEU A 132 29.40 23.58 -8.42
C LEU A 132 30.52 24.31 -9.16
N HIS A 133 30.47 25.64 -9.23
CA HIS A 133 31.60 26.43 -9.62
C HIS A 133 32.65 26.27 -8.51
N ARG A 134 33.70 25.51 -8.80
CA ARG A 134 34.94 25.58 -8.03
C ARG A 134 35.64 26.88 -8.47
N VAL A 135 35.51 27.89 -7.66
CA VAL A 135 36.36 29.07 -7.78
C VAL A 135 37.72 28.65 -7.18
N CYS A 136 38.68 28.43 -8.03
CA CYS A 136 40.08 28.35 -7.57
C CYS A 136 40.49 29.77 -7.19
N PRO A 137 40.91 30.04 -5.94
CA PRO A 137 41.54 31.32 -5.64
C PRO A 137 42.87 31.39 -6.40
N ASP A 138 43.00 32.37 -7.29
CA ASP A 138 44.29 32.73 -7.86
C ASP A 138 45.14 33.35 -6.74
N TYR A 139 46.12 32.61 -6.31
CA TYR A 139 47.18 33.16 -5.48
C TYR A 139 48.21 33.80 -6.42
N ILE A 140 48.26 35.13 -6.42
CA ILE A 140 49.37 35.93 -6.96
C ILE A 140 50.46 36.05 -5.89
#